data_33e5d42fe1e5b2e8e5c8ea5728c2fa48
#
_entry.id   33e5d42fe1e5b2e8e5c8ea5728c2fa48
#
_cell.length_a   1.000
_cell.length_b   1.000
_cell.length_c   1.000
_cell.angle_alpha   90.00
_cell.angle_beta   90.00
_cell.angle_gamma   90.00
#
_symmetry.space_group_name_H-M   'P 1'
#
loop_
_entity.id
_entity.type
_entity.pdbx_description
1 polymer ?
#
loop_
_entity_poly.entity_id
_entity_poly.type
_entity_poly.pdbx_seq_one_letter_code
_entity_poly.pdbx_strand_id
1 'polypeptide(L)'
;MKNRTTQIKKILISFSIVTAFVVLLNACKEDTTLKQQEIPISGEITRIYIEGPWDVIITQDSTNNSAVLEYDVPEKNIKTEYSTPGILRVKVYEMDGIEGKVLRLRIKATALLEIEALDGAKIQTSGIFRSYSDVYLSGASQLNEFWCEDGHIKLILSGASEINNLTYIGSNFHAHIIDGSKVNLQNIQMSSCSGCQVKLFNRSEFSGSGRISCTPSFFGVDGSVFKTFDIELASLDVDFSGGVFAEVTASHEIKGKLSWGSKLKYKKATNISDVSVDEYSEIIKIE
;
A
#
# COMPACT_ATOMS: atom_id res chain seq x y z
N MET A 1 20.80 9.77 -75.31
CA MET A 1 19.60 10.21 -74.57
C MET A 1 18.96 9.17 -73.65
N LYS A 2 19.24 7.85 -73.78
CA LYS A 2 18.62 6.79 -72.91
C LYS A 2 19.06 6.78 -71.43
N ASN A 3 20.22 7.33 -71.05
CA ASN A 3 20.74 7.26 -69.65
C ASN A 3 20.16 8.29 -68.73
N ARG A 4 19.64 9.43 -69.21
CA ARG A 4 19.05 10.48 -68.28
C ARG A 4 17.69 10.07 -67.76
N THR A 5 16.87 9.39 -68.57
CA THR A 5 15.51 8.98 -68.16
C THR A 5 15.51 7.88 -67.10
N THR A 6 16.53 7.01 -67.10
CA THR A 6 16.69 5.95 -66.06
C THR A 6 17.17 6.51 -64.74
N GLN A 7 18.02 7.51 -64.72
CA GLN A 7 18.48 8.21 -63.54
C GLN A 7 17.32 8.96 -62.84
N ILE A 8 16.48 9.67 -63.57
CA ILE A 8 15.35 10.42 -63.07
C ILE A 8 14.30 9.49 -62.43
N LYS A 9 14.03 8.33 -63.04
CA LYS A 9 13.14 7.30 -62.49
C LYS A 9 13.67 6.71 -61.16
N LYS A 10 14.98 6.46 -61.04
CA LYS A 10 15.59 5.99 -59.79
C LYS A 10 15.49 7.04 -58.65
N ILE A 11 15.69 8.31 -58.97
CA ILE A 11 15.59 9.39 -57.99
C ILE A 11 14.13 9.57 -57.53
N LEU A 12 13.15 9.50 -58.43
CA LEU A 12 11.73 9.62 -58.08
C LEU A 12 11.25 8.43 -57.23
N ILE A 13 11.68 7.20 -57.51
CA ILE A 13 11.34 6.01 -56.71
C ILE A 13 11.97 6.12 -55.32
N SER A 14 13.24 6.57 -55.21
CA SER A 14 13.92 6.76 -53.96
C SER A 14 13.23 7.84 -53.10
N PHE A 15 12.78 8.93 -53.71
CA PHE A 15 12.06 10.01 -52.99
C PHE A 15 10.68 9.56 -52.49
N SER A 16 9.95 8.76 -53.28
CA SER A 16 8.65 8.19 -52.90
C SER A 16 8.77 7.19 -51.75
N ILE A 17 9.84 6.39 -51.70
CA ILE A 17 10.08 5.44 -50.61
C ILE A 17 10.43 6.19 -49.31
N VAL A 18 11.27 7.22 -49.39
CA VAL A 18 11.64 8.03 -48.22
C VAL A 18 10.43 8.80 -47.67
N THR A 19 9.59 9.36 -48.56
CA THR A 19 8.36 10.06 -48.13
C THR A 19 7.35 9.11 -47.48
N ALA A 20 7.17 7.91 -48.03
CA ALA A 20 6.31 6.87 -47.43
C ALA A 20 6.83 6.39 -46.07
N PHE A 21 8.15 6.27 -45.91
CA PHE A 21 8.77 5.89 -44.62
C PHE A 21 8.63 6.99 -43.58
N VAL A 22 8.76 8.26 -43.94
CA VAL A 22 8.54 9.42 -43.03
C VAL A 22 7.06 9.54 -42.63
N VAL A 23 6.13 9.26 -43.53
CA VAL A 23 4.69 9.25 -43.26
C VAL A 23 4.35 8.07 -42.34
N LEU A 24 4.93 6.90 -42.53
CA LEU A 24 4.75 5.74 -41.64
C LEU A 24 5.35 5.97 -40.25
N LEU A 25 6.50 6.63 -40.16
CA LEU A 25 7.09 6.97 -38.86
C LEU A 25 6.28 8.02 -38.09
N ASN A 26 5.59 8.95 -38.78
CA ASN A 26 4.71 9.90 -38.14
C ASN A 26 3.32 9.33 -37.84
N ALA A 27 2.85 8.32 -38.54
CA ALA A 27 1.59 7.63 -38.29
C ALA A 27 1.64 6.70 -37.04
N CYS A 28 2.86 6.34 -36.58
CA CYS A 28 3.07 5.55 -35.37
C CYS A 28 3.39 6.40 -34.11
N LYS A 29 3.36 7.73 -34.19
CA LYS A 29 3.37 8.55 -32.99
C LYS A 29 1.96 8.50 -32.38
N GLU A 30 1.75 7.60 -31.44
CA GLU A 30 0.63 7.75 -30.50
C GLU A 30 0.70 9.14 -29.90
N ASP A 31 -0.44 9.82 -29.88
CA ASP A 31 -0.56 11.17 -29.29
C ASP A 31 -0.33 11.03 -27.77
N THR A 32 0.92 11.26 -27.37
CA THR A 32 1.38 11.16 -25.97
C THR A 32 1.20 12.49 -25.22
N THR A 33 0.26 13.32 -25.64
CA THR A 33 -0.06 14.54 -24.93
C THR A 33 -0.71 14.22 -23.60
N LEU A 34 -0.23 14.84 -22.54
CA LEU A 34 -0.83 14.74 -21.20
C LEU A 34 -2.30 15.18 -21.27
N LYS A 35 -3.20 14.29 -20.91
CA LYS A 35 -4.63 14.51 -20.84
C LYS A 35 -5.06 14.69 -19.39
N GLN A 36 -6.09 15.48 -19.18
CA GLN A 36 -6.76 15.61 -17.90
C GLN A 36 -8.25 15.33 -18.08
N GLN A 37 -8.81 14.51 -17.18
CA GLN A 37 -10.21 14.13 -17.21
C GLN A 37 -10.80 14.17 -15.80
N GLU A 38 -11.92 14.87 -15.64
CA GLU A 38 -12.73 14.78 -14.43
C GLU A 38 -13.64 13.55 -14.48
N ILE A 39 -13.69 12.80 -13.37
CA ILE A 39 -14.65 11.71 -13.21
C ILE A 39 -15.91 12.31 -12.62
N PRO A 40 -17.08 12.13 -13.27
CA PRO A 40 -18.35 12.61 -12.73
C PRO A 40 -18.68 11.92 -11.40
N ILE A 41 -18.68 12.65 -10.30
CA ILE A 41 -19.01 12.17 -8.96
C ILE A 41 -20.37 12.75 -8.57
N SER A 42 -21.35 11.88 -8.32
CA SER A 42 -22.72 12.29 -7.96
C SER A 42 -23.03 12.18 -6.46
N GLY A 43 -22.03 11.93 -5.62
CA GLY A 43 -22.20 11.76 -4.18
C GLY A 43 -20.87 11.69 -3.43
N GLU A 44 -20.86 11.02 -2.30
CA GLU A 44 -19.65 10.83 -1.50
C GLU A 44 -18.76 9.76 -2.10
N ILE A 45 -17.42 9.93 -1.99
CA ILE A 45 -16.44 8.89 -2.26
C ILE A 45 -16.07 8.28 -0.90
N THR A 46 -16.43 7.02 -0.67
CA THR A 46 -16.15 6.31 0.58
C THR A 46 -15.28 5.08 0.37
N ARG A 47 -15.22 4.55 -0.84
CA ARG A 47 -14.42 3.38 -1.22
C ARG A 47 -13.69 3.64 -2.52
N ILE A 48 -12.41 3.26 -2.55
CA ILE A 48 -11.54 3.51 -3.68
C ILE A 48 -10.84 2.21 -4.07
N TYR A 49 -11.00 1.82 -5.34
CA TYR A 49 -10.35 0.66 -5.94
C TYR A 49 -9.42 1.12 -7.06
N ILE A 50 -8.14 0.82 -6.92
CA ILE A 50 -7.09 1.25 -7.85
C ILE A 50 -6.33 0.02 -8.33
N GLU A 51 -6.25 -0.17 -9.64
CA GLU A 51 -5.48 -1.26 -10.24
C GLU A 51 -4.51 -0.68 -11.29
N GLY A 52 -3.22 -0.97 -11.09
CA GLY A 52 -2.13 -0.47 -11.91
C GLY A 52 -1.24 0.55 -11.21
N PRO A 53 -0.14 0.98 -11.84
CA PRO A 53 0.92 1.80 -11.22
C PRO A 53 0.55 3.29 -11.17
N TRP A 54 -0.60 3.60 -10.60
CA TRP A 54 -1.07 4.96 -10.41
C TRP A 54 -0.32 5.70 -9.30
N ASP A 55 0.05 6.95 -9.56
CA ASP A 55 0.40 7.92 -8.51
C ASP A 55 -0.87 8.60 -8.02
N VAL A 56 -1.30 8.30 -6.80
CA VAL A 56 -2.60 8.71 -6.27
C VAL A 56 -2.42 9.68 -5.10
N ILE A 57 -3.15 10.78 -5.13
CA ILE A 57 -3.23 11.73 -4.02
C ILE A 57 -4.67 11.74 -3.52
N ILE A 58 -4.87 11.36 -2.25
CA ILE A 58 -6.17 11.41 -1.59
C ILE A 58 -6.14 12.49 -0.51
N THR A 59 -6.98 13.49 -0.65
CA THR A 59 -7.12 14.57 0.31
C THR A 59 -8.46 14.46 1.03
N GLN A 60 -8.43 14.47 2.35
CA GLN A 60 -9.66 14.56 3.13
C GLN A 60 -10.23 15.99 2.97
N ASP A 61 -11.48 16.06 2.51
CA ASP A 61 -12.21 17.33 2.31
C ASP A 61 -13.64 17.16 2.82
N SER A 62 -14.00 17.86 3.89
CA SER A 62 -15.31 17.71 4.55
C SER A 62 -16.50 18.23 3.72
N THR A 63 -16.25 18.90 2.62
CA THR A 63 -17.27 19.64 1.86
C THR A 63 -17.40 19.20 0.40
N ASN A 64 -16.38 18.55 -0.16
CA ASN A 64 -16.34 18.28 -1.59
C ASN A 64 -15.77 16.89 -1.91
N ASN A 65 -16.45 16.18 -2.79
CA ASN A 65 -15.97 14.94 -3.39
C ASN A 65 -15.66 15.17 -4.86
N SER A 66 -14.45 14.86 -5.28
CA SER A 66 -14.03 14.97 -6.67
C SER A 66 -12.93 13.97 -7.01
N ALA A 67 -12.83 13.62 -8.28
CA ALA A 67 -11.74 12.80 -8.78
C ALA A 67 -11.30 13.32 -10.16
N VAL A 68 -9.98 13.47 -10.32
CA VAL A 68 -9.35 13.98 -11.55
C VAL A 68 -8.22 13.05 -11.94
N LEU A 69 -8.24 12.60 -13.20
CA LEU A 69 -7.17 11.82 -13.84
C LEU A 69 -6.25 12.74 -14.64
N GLU A 70 -4.95 12.46 -14.58
CA GLU A 70 -3.94 12.99 -15.49
C GLU A 70 -3.17 11.82 -16.09
N TYR A 71 -3.15 11.68 -17.42
CA TYR A 71 -2.53 10.52 -18.08
C TYR A 71 -2.00 10.84 -19.48
N ASP A 72 -1.00 10.08 -19.92
CA ASP A 72 -0.43 10.13 -21.27
C ASP A 72 -0.41 8.76 -21.97
N VAL A 73 -1.29 7.87 -21.52
CA VAL A 73 -1.56 6.57 -22.17
C VAL A 73 -2.83 6.66 -23.04
N PRO A 74 -3.05 5.71 -23.99
CA PRO A 74 -4.30 5.66 -24.73
C PRO A 74 -5.52 5.53 -23.82
N GLU A 75 -6.53 6.35 -24.04
CA GLU A 75 -7.75 6.37 -23.20
C GLU A 75 -8.46 5.02 -23.13
N LYS A 76 -8.42 4.23 -24.20
CA LYS A 76 -8.97 2.87 -24.22
C LYS A 76 -8.36 1.94 -23.17
N ASN A 77 -7.14 2.26 -22.69
CA ASN A 77 -6.43 1.49 -21.68
C ASN A 77 -6.85 1.88 -20.24
N ILE A 78 -7.65 2.92 -20.07
CA ILE A 78 -8.13 3.38 -18.77
C ILE A 78 -9.61 3.07 -18.64
N LYS A 79 -9.99 2.51 -17.50
CA LYS A 79 -11.39 2.37 -17.10
C LYS A 79 -11.62 3.10 -15.79
N THR A 80 -12.65 3.95 -15.79
CA THR A 80 -13.14 4.61 -14.59
C THR A 80 -14.60 4.30 -14.39
N GLU A 81 -14.99 4.09 -13.15
CA GLU A 81 -16.38 3.84 -12.78
C GLU A 81 -16.64 4.48 -11.42
N TYR A 82 -17.69 5.28 -11.34
CA TYR A 82 -18.25 5.72 -10.07
C TYR A 82 -19.66 5.13 -9.91
N SER A 83 -19.87 4.40 -8.81
CA SER A 83 -21.14 3.77 -8.52
C SER A 83 -21.60 4.07 -7.10
N THR A 84 -22.90 4.10 -6.87
CA THR A 84 -23.47 4.22 -5.53
C THR A 84 -23.49 2.85 -4.83
N PRO A 85 -23.23 2.77 -3.53
CA PRO A 85 -22.94 3.89 -2.62
C PRO A 85 -21.44 4.23 -2.54
N GLY A 86 -21.01 5.31 -3.20
CA GLY A 86 -19.72 5.94 -2.96
C GLY A 86 -18.47 5.19 -3.42
N ILE A 87 -18.56 4.35 -4.45
CA ILE A 87 -17.46 3.50 -4.92
C ILE A 87 -16.82 4.12 -6.18
N LEU A 88 -15.56 4.49 -6.07
CA LEU A 88 -14.72 4.92 -7.20
C LEU A 88 -13.77 3.79 -7.59
N ARG A 89 -13.83 3.34 -8.85
CA ARG A 89 -12.88 2.38 -9.43
C ARG A 89 -12.09 3.02 -10.55
N VAL A 90 -10.77 2.84 -10.50
CA VAL A 90 -9.84 3.28 -11.55
C VAL A 90 -8.88 2.15 -11.86
N LYS A 91 -8.84 1.76 -13.12
CA LYS A 91 -8.02 0.65 -13.60
C LYS A 91 -7.31 1.03 -14.89
N VAL A 92 -6.05 0.58 -15.03
CA VAL A 92 -5.34 0.58 -16.31
C VAL A 92 -5.24 -0.85 -16.85
N TYR A 93 -5.56 -1.01 -18.12
CA TYR A 93 -5.37 -2.27 -18.87
C TYR A 93 -4.09 -2.16 -19.73
N GLU A 94 -3.57 -3.30 -20.16
CA GLU A 94 -2.39 -3.36 -21.04
C GLU A 94 -1.20 -2.62 -20.43
N MET A 95 -0.58 -3.26 -19.42
CA MET A 95 0.57 -2.73 -18.69
C MET A 95 1.84 -2.64 -19.53
N ASP A 96 1.86 -3.29 -20.70
CA ASP A 96 3.00 -3.25 -21.61
C ASP A 96 3.21 -1.85 -22.19
N GLY A 97 4.43 -1.33 -22.05
CA GLY A 97 4.81 -0.02 -22.60
C GLY A 97 4.30 1.21 -21.82
N ILE A 98 3.80 1.04 -20.59
CA ILE A 98 3.44 2.18 -19.73
C ILE A 98 4.59 2.66 -18.83
N GLU A 99 5.74 2.01 -18.86
CA GLU A 99 6.92 2.44 -18.11
C GLU A 99 7.31 3.88 -18.49
N GLY A 100 7.46 4.74 -17.48
CA GLY A 100 7.76 6.16 -17.68
C GLY A 100 6.56 7.01 -18.14
N LYS A 101 5.36 6.44 -18.26
CA LYS A 101 4.13 7.16 -18.55
C LYS A 101 3.55 7.83 -17.30
N VAL A 102 2.79 8.89 -17.50
CA VAL A 102 2.07 9.58 -16.43
C VAL A 102 0.73 8.90 -16.21
N LEU A 103 0.50 8.42 -14.99
CA LEU A 103 -0.77 7.90 -14.50
C LEU A 103 -1.00 8.52 -13.12
N ARG A 104 -1.74 9.62 -13.04
CA ARG A 104 -2.04 10.32 -11.79
C ARG A 104 -3.52 10.38 -11.52
N LEU A 105 -3.89 10.21 -10.26
CA LEU A 105 -5.26 10.31 -9.79
C LEU A 105 -5.30 11.21 -8.55
N ARG A 106 -6.06 12.28 -8.61
CA ARG A 106 -6.30 13.16 -7.47
C ARG A 106 -7.73 13.00 -7.00
N ILE A 107 -7.91 12.68 -5.73
CA ILE A 107 -9.20 12.43 -5.12
C ILE A 107 -9.37 13.37 -3.94
N LYS A 108 -10.55 13.97 -3.83
CA LYS A 108 -11.05 14.58 -2.60
C LYS A 108 -12.19 13.73 -2.08
N ALA A 109 -12.13 13.34 -0.81
CA ALA A 109 -13.12 12.49 -0.18
C ALA A 109 -13.49 13.00 1.22
N THR A 110 -14.77 12.94 1.58
CA THR A 110 -15.26 13.36 2.90
C THR A 110 -14.96 12.32 3.99
N ALA A 111 -15.03 11.03 3.63
CA ALA A 111 -14.72 9.90 4.51
C ALA A 111 -14.14 8.75 3.67
N LEU A 112 -13.30 7.94 4.28
CA LEU A 112 -12.71 6.77 3.65
C LEU A 112 -13.01 5.53 4.48
N LEU A 113 -13.84 4.63 3.95
CA LEU A 113 -14.18 3.35 4.55
C LEU A 113 -13.32 2.22 4.00
N GLU A 114 -12.83 2.35 2.76
CA GLU A 114 -12.05 1.30 2.13
C GLU A 114 -11.08 1.87 1.08
N ILE A 115 -9.85 1.39 1.12
CA ILE A 115 -8.84 1.58 0.08
C ILE A 115 -8.39 0.20 -0.39
N GLU A 116 -8.57 -0.12 -1.66
CA GLU A 116 -7.98 -1.29 -2.30
C GLU A 116 -7.05 -0.84 -3.42
N ALA A 117 -5.79 -1.28 -3.36
CA ALA A 117 -4.78 -0.92 -4.34
C ALA A 117 -3.97 -2.13 -4.78
N LEU A 118 -3.87 -2.33 -6.09
CA LEU A 118 -3.25 -3.47 -6.73
C LEU A 118 -2.18 -3.00 -7.73
N ASP A 119 -1.21 -3.86 -7.99
CA ASP A 119 -0.28 -3.75 -9.11
C ASP A 119 0.56 -2.46 -9.14
N GLY A 120 1.15 -2.11 -8.00
CA GLY A 120 2.14 -1.05 -7.91
C GLY A 120 1.60 0.36 -7.74
N ALA A 121 0.34 0.52 -7.36
CA ALA A 121 -0.20 1.83 -7.03
C ALA A 121 0.56 2.49 -5.87
N LYS A 122 0.84 3.80 -6.00
CA LYS A 122 1.47 4.61 -4.97
C LYS A 122 0.49 5.66 -4.47
N ILE A 123 0.03 5.50 -3.25
CA ILE A 123 -0.99 6.36 -2.66
C ILE A 123 -0.34 7.25 -1.60
N GLN A 124 -0.56 8.54 -1.74
CA GLN A 124 -0.26 9.55 -0.75
C GLN A 124 -1.55 10.09 -0.19
N THR A 125 -1.72 10.11 1.14
CA THR A 125 -2.90 10.74 1.74
C THR A 125 -2.57 12.03 2.48
N SER A 126 -3.57 12.89 2.64
CA SER A 126 -3.47 14.11 3.44
C SER A 126 -4.78 14.39 4.16
N GLY A 127 -4.66 14.80 5.44
CA GLY A 127 -5.79 15.01 6.33
C GLY A 127 -6.05 13.83 7.27
N ILE A 128 -7.05 13.97 8.13
CA ILE A 128 -7.39 13.02 9.17
C ILE A 128 -8.70 12.33 8.79
N PHE A 129 -8.64 11.02 8.55
CA PHE A 129 -9.83 10.21 8.26
C PHE A 129 -10.43 9.69 9.56
N ARG A 130 -11.59 10.21 9.93
CA ARG A 130 -12.35 9.81 11.13
C ARG A 130 -13.42 8.83 10.75
N SER A 131 -13.01 7.59 10.50
CA SER A 131 -13.94 6.55 10.09
C SER A 131 -13.34 5.16 10.26
N TYR A 132 -14.19 4.19 10.14
CA TYR A 132 -13.84 2.80 9.98
C TYR A 132 -13.09 2.63 8.65
N SER A 133 -11.87 2.17 8.66
CA SER A 133 -11.07 2.08 7.43
C SER A 133 -10.48 0.70 7.23
N ASP A 134 -10.83 0.06 6.12
CA ASP A 134 -10.21 -1.15 5.63
C ASP A 134 -9.21 -0.81 4.52
N VAL A 135 -7.98 -1.30 4.62
CA VAL A 135 -6.90 -1.08 3.66
C VAL A 135 -6.41 -2.42 3.12
N TYR A 136 -6.53 -2.60 1.82
CA TYR A 136 -6.08 -3.79 1.08
C TYR A 136 -5.03 -3.37 0.06
N LEU A 137 -3.78 -3.82 0.24
CA LEU A 137 -2.69 -3.54 -0.69
C LEU A 137 -2.09 -4.84 -1.22
N SER A 138 -1.87 -4.93 -2.53
CA SER A 138 -1.15 -6.04 -3.13
C SER A 138 -0.28 -5.62 -4.32
N GLY A 139 0.57 -6.52 -4.83
CA GLY A 139 1.35 -6.28 -6.02
C GLY A 139 2.34 -5.11 -5.89
N ALA A 140 3.06 -4.99 -4.78
CA ALA A 140 4.01 -3.91 -4.48
C ALA A 140 3.38 -2.50 -4.38
N SER A 141 2.09 -2.42 -4.05
CA SER A 141 1.41 -1.14 -3.83
C SER A 141 1.87 -0.47 -2.53
N GLN A 142 1.83 0.86 -2.49
CA GLN A 142 2.30 1.66 -1.36
C GLN A 142 1.23 2.64 -0.90
N LEU A 143 1.08 2.77 0.43
CA LEU A 143 0.26 3.80 1.06
C LEU A 143 1.13 4.62 2.02
N ASN A 144 1.17 5.93 1.83
CA ASN A 144 2.01 6.83 2.60
C ASN A 144 1.19 7.88 3.37
N GLU A 145 1.64 8.20 4.58
CA GLU A 145 1.11 9.25 5.45
C GLU A 145 -0.39 9.11 5.78
N PHE A 146 -0.84 7.89 6.04
CA PHE A 146 -2.23 7.66 6.37
C PHE A 146 -2.51 7.95 7.85
N TRP A 147 -3.44 8.89 8.13
CA TRP A 147 -3.85 9.24 9.48
C TRP A 147 -5.33 8.88 9.70
N CYS A 148 -5.57 7.91 10.58
CA CYS A 148 -6.90 7.41 10.94
C CYS A 148 -7.18 7.63 12.43
N GLU A 149 -8.32 8.27 12.76
CA GLU A 149 -8.78 8.52 14.13
C GLU A 149 -10.20 8.00 14.36
N ASP A 150 -10.50 7.72 15.63
CA ASP A 150 -11.85 7.38 16.15
C ASP A 150 -12.49 6.13 15.54
N GLY A 151 -11.70 5.32 14.84
CA GLY A 151 -12.22 4.20 14.07
C GLY A 151 -11.66 2.86 14.48
N HIS A 152 -12.05 1.91 13.67
CA HIS A 152 -11.43 0.61 13.50
C HIS A 152 -10.57 0.67 12.25
N ILE A 153 -9.39 0.09 12.32
CA ILE A 153 -8.55 -0.10 11.13
C ILE A 153 -8.25 -1.57 10.92
N LYS A 154 -8.41 -2.02 9.69
CA LYS A 154 -8.01 -3.34 9.23
C LYS A 154 -7.06 -3.20 8.04
N LEU A 155 -5.88 -3.78 8.17
CA LEU A 155 -4.83 -3.78 7.17
C LEU A 155 -4.64 -5.19 6.63
N ILE A 156 -4.71 -5.37 5.33
CA ILE A 156 -4.37 -6.62 4.65
C ILE A 156 -3.36 -6.29 3.54
N LEU A 157 -2.13 -6.76 3.72
CA LEU A 157 -1.04 -6.51 2.78
C LEU A 157 -0.47 -7.80 2.25
N SER A 158 -0.18 -7.84 0.93
CA SER A 158 0.48 -8.97 0.27
C SER A 158 1.38 -8.50 -0.89
N GLY A 159 2.21 -9.40 -1.41
CA GLY A 159 2.98 -9.15 -2.61
C GLY A 159 3.99 -8.01 -2.48
N ALA A 160 4.73 -7.92 -1.37
CA ALA A 160 5.71 -6.88 -1.08
C ALA A 160 5.14 -5.45 -1.00
N SER A 161 3.87 -5.30 -0.62
CA SER A 161 3.24 -3.99 -0.43
C SER A 161 3.68 -3.31 0.86
N GLU A 162 3.58 -2.00 0.91
CA GLU A 162 4.07 -1.22 2.04
C GLU A 162 3.08 -0.15 2.52
N ILE A 163 2.96 0.00 3.84
CA ILE A 163 2.35 1.18 4.48
C ILE A 163 3.45 1.91 5.25
N ASN A 164 3.66 3.18 4.91
CA ASN A 164 4.67 4.03 5.54
C ASN A 164 4.01 5.22 6.25
N ASN A 165 4.48 5.52 7.47
CA ASN A 165 4.01 6.66 8.26
C ASN A 165 2.50 6.60 8.59
N LEU A 166 2.01 5.42 8.99
CA LEU A 166 0.64 5.29 9.49
C LEU A 166 0.53 5.90 10.89
N THR A 167 -0.37 6.85 11.07
CA THR A 167 -0.82 7.32 12.38
C THR A 167 -2.20 6.76 12.67
N TYR A 168 -2.33 6.04 13.78
CA TYR A 168 -3.59 5.46 14.21
C TYR A 168 -3.91 5.83 15.66
N ILE A 169 -5.10 6.39 15.89
CA ILE A 169 -5.65 6.69 17.22
C ILE A 169 -7.04 6.07 17.30
N GLY A 170 -7.18 4.99 18.07
CA GLY A 170 -8.45 4.28 18.10
C GLY A 170 -8.49 3.12 19.09
N SER A 171 -9.46 2.23 18.93
CA SER A 171 -9.74 1.13 19.86
C SER A 171 -9.63 -0.27 19.23
N ASN A 172 -9.53 -0.38 17.92
CA ASN A 172 -9.52 -1.67 17.24
C ASN A 172 -8.55 -1.66 16.05
N PHE A 173 -7.45 -2.40 16.16
CA PHE A 173 -6.39 -2.48 15.16
C PHE A 173 -6.14 -3.93 14.75
N HIS A 174 -6.35 -4.23 13.48
CA HIS A 174 -6.05 -5.53 12.92
C HIS A 174 -5.12 -5.41 11.71
N ALA A 175 -4.01 -6.13 11.73
CA ALA A 175 -3.07 -6.20 10.60
C ALA A 175 -2.79 -7.66 10.24
N HIS A 176 -2.93 -7.98 8.96
CA HIS A 176 -2.57 -9.25 8.35
C HIS A 176 -1.61 -8.97 7.18
N ILE A 177 -0.33 -9.27 7.38
CA ILE A 177 0.77 -8.86 6.51
C ILE A 177 1.50 -10.09 6.02
N ILE A 178 1.58 -10.29 4.72
CA ILE A 178 2.13 -11.50 4.10
C ILE A 178 3.08 -11.16 2.93
N ASP A 179 3.90 -12.12 2.55
CA ASP A 179 4.75 -12.12 1.36
C ASP A 179 5.74 -10.93 1.29
N GLY A 180 6.46 -10.71 2.38
CA GLY A 180 7.47 -9.66 2.46
C GLY A 180 6.92 -8.24 2.56
N SER A 181 5.61 -8.09 2.79
CA SER A 181 4.98 -6.78 2.94
C SER A 181 5.35 -6.13 4.27
N LYS A 182 5.23 -4.80 4.35
CA LYS A 182 5.67 -4.04 5.52
C LYS A 182 4.64 -3.02 5.96
N VAL A 183 4.54 -2.86 7.29
CA VAL A 183 3.80 -1.76 7.92
C VAL A 183 4.72 -1.02 8.88
N ASN A 184 4.87 0.28 8.67
CA ASN A 184 5.57 1.18 9.57
C ASN A 184 4.60 2.20 10.15
N LEU A 185 4.41 2.14 11.46
CA LEU A 185 3.60 3.09 12.21
C LEU A 185 4.45 4.30 12.61
N GLN A 186 4.04 5.50 12.21
CA GLN A 186 4.60 6.72 12.76
C GLN A 186 4.15 6.90 14.20
N ASN A 187 2.87 6.60 14.49
CA ASN A 187 2.32 6.65 15.85
C ASN A 187 1.08 5.76 15.96
N ILE A 188 1.02 4.96 17.02
CA ILE A 188 -0.20 4.24 17.42
C ILE A 188 -0.60 4.63 18.83
N GLN A 189 -1.87 5.00 19.03
CA GLN A 189 -2.42 5.29 20.35
C GLN A 189 -3.74 4.54 20.56
N MET A 190 -3.71 3.58 21.47
CA MET A 190 -4.89 2.80 21.86
C MET A 190 -5.05 2.86 23.38
N SER A 191 -5.93 3.72 23.85
CA SER A 191 -6.23 3.91 25.28
C SER A 191 -7.23 2.89 25.80
N SER A 192 -8.14 2.42 24.95
CA SER A 192 -9.04 1.31 25.18
C SER A 192 -9.01 0.39 23.98
N CYS A 193 -9.04 -0.93 24.21
CA CYS A 193 -9.01 -1.87 23.11
C CYS A 193 -10.23 -2.76 23.09
N SER A 194 -10.97 -2.72 22.01
CA SER A 194 -11.91 -3.78 21.65
C SER A 194 -11.21 -4.94 20.91
N GLY A 195 -10.00 -4.70 20.38
CA GLY A 195 -9.13 -5.71 19.76
C GLY A 195 -7.85 -5.10 19.23
N CYS A 196 -6.73 -5.80 19.40
CA CYS A 196 -5.48 -5.47 18.75
C CYS A 196 -4.77 -6.76 18.35
N GLN A 197 -4.65 -6.99 17.04
CA GLN A 197 -4.04 -8.19 16.51
C GLN A 197 -3.12 -7.86 15.32
N VAL A 198 -1.89 -8.38 15.36
CA VAL A 198 -0.94 -8.30 14.24
C VAL A 198 -0.50 -9.70 13.85
N LYS A 199 -0.72 -10.08 12.61
CA LYS A 199 -0.31 -11.36 12.03
C LYS A 199 0.68 -11.13 10.89
N LEU A 200 1.86 -11.73 11.01
CA LEU A 200 2.92 -11.65 10.01
C LEU A 200 3.25 -13.04 9.45
N PHE A 201 3.39 -13.12 8.14
CA PHE A 201 3.75 -14.33 7.42
C PHE A 201 4.84 -14.04 6.37
N ASN A 202 5.67 -15.05 6.08
CA ASN A 202 6.57 -15.04 4.93
C ASN A 202 7.47 -13.80 4.87
N ARG A 203 8.30 -13.58 5.90
CA ARG A 203 9.29 -12.48 6.00
C ARG A 203 8.70 -11.08 6.00
N SER A 204 7.45 -10.94 6.41
CA SER A 204 6.81 -9.64 6.56
C SER A 204 7.31 -8.88 7.79
N GLU A 205 7.16 -7.57 7.79
CA GLU A 205 7.66 -6.69 8.84
C GLU A 205 6.56 -5.77 9.39
N PHE A 206 6.55 -5.63 10.73
CA PHE A 206 5.74 -4.66 11.44
C PHE A 206 6.62 -3.85 12.39
N SER A 207 6.59 -2.54 12.26
CA SER A 207 7.43 -1.63 13.03
C SER A 207 6.68 -0.36 13.41
N GLY A 208 7.22 0.39 14.37
CA GLY A 208 6.70 1.71 14.67
C GLY A 208 6.87 2.16 16.11
N SER A 209 6.17 3.25 16.44
CA SER A 209 6.20 3.92 17.75
C SER A 209 4.80 4.21 18.29
N GLY A 210 4.70 4.44 19.60
CA GLY A 210 3.44 4.83 20.24
C GLY A 210 3.09 4.05 21.50
N ARG A 211 1.79 3.88 21.78
CA ARG A 211 1.32 3.21 22.97
C ARG A 211 0.05 2.39 22.74
N ILE A 212 0.04 1.16 23.27
CA ILE A 212 -1.12 0.28 23.29
C ILE A 212 -1.39 -0.12 24.73
N SER A 213 -2.46 0.41 25.33
CA SER A 213 -2.79 0.22 26.74
C SER A 213 -3.57 -1.06 27.04
N CYS A 214 -3.64 -1.99 26.10
CA CYS A 214 -4.22 -3.32 26.27
C CYS A 214 -3.20 -4.42 26.01
N THR A 215 -3.68 -5.67 25.92
CA THR A 215 -2.88 -6.84 25.56
C THR A 215 -3.09 -7.15 24.08
N PRO A 216 -2.23 -6.69 23.16
CA PRO A 216 -2.29 -7.10 21.77
C PRO A 216 -1.86 -8.56 21.61
N SER A 217 -2.31 -9.19 20.54
CA SER A 217 -1.86 -10.51 20.12
C SER A 217 -0.96 -10.38 18.88
N PHE A 218 0.30 -10.80 19.00
CA PHE A 218 1.27 -10.85 17.91
C PHE A 218 1.47 -12.31 17.48
N PHE A 219 1.13 -12.60 16.25
CA PHE A 219 1.35 -13.90 15.61
C PHE A 219 2.37 -13.73 14.49
N GLY A 220 3.39 -14.58 14.46
CA GLY A 220 4.44 -14.50 13.43
C GLY A 220 4.93 -15.88 13.01
N VAL A 221 5.16 -16.06 11.70
CA VAL A 221 5.76 -17.28 11.14
C VAL A 221 6.74 -16.94 10.01
N ASP A 222 7.61 -17.90 9.69
CA ASP A 222 8.47 -17.92 8.51
C ASP A 222 9.36 -16.69 8.34
N GLY A 223 10.17 -16.40 9.35
CA GLY A 223 11.15 -15.32 9.33
C GLY A 223 10.57 -13.91 9.39
N SER A 224 9.35 -13.77 9.86
CA SER A 224 8.70 -12.47 10.07
C SER A 224 9.38 -11.64 11.16
N VAL A 225 9.23 -10.32 11.11
CA VAL A 225 9.96 -9.39 11.98
C VAL A 225 9.04 -8.39 12.64
N PHE A 226 9.09 -8.29 13.99
CA PHE A 226 8.45 -7.26 14.78
C PHE A 226 9.51 -6.31 15.36
N LYS A 227 9.52 -5.03 14.96
CA LYS A 227 10.41 -3.99 15.50
C LYS A 227 9.57 -2.98 16.27
N THR A 228 9.22 -3.34 17.49
CA THR A 228 8.26 -2.58 18.30
C THR A 228 8.81 -2.13 19.66
N PHE A 229 10.15 -1.93 19.78
CA PHE A 229 10.73 -1.37 21.00
C PHE A 229 10.21 0.02 21.34
N ASP A 230 9.82 0.80 20.33
CA ASP A 230 9.28 2.15 20.50
C ASP A 230 7.75 2.18 20.66
N ILE A 231 7.10 1.01 20.66
CA ILE A 231 5.69 0.87 21.03
C ILE A 231 5.61 0.38 22.48
N GLU A 232 5.06 1.21 23.36
CA GLU A 232 4.84 0.84 24.75
C GLU A 232 3.55 0.02 24.88
N LEU A 233 3.69 -1.27 25.24
CA LEU A 233 2.58 -2.20 25.43
C LEU A 233 2.28 -2.36 26.93
N ALA A 234 1.01 -2.48 27.33
CA ALA A 234 0.69 -2.85 28.69
C ALA A 234 1.10 -4.31 28.96
N SER A 235 0.63 -5.23 28.16
CA SER A 235 1.00 -6.65 28.14
C SER A 235 1.05 -7.14 26.69
N LEU A 236 1.49 -8.39 26.45
CA LEU A 236 1.61 -8.94 25.10
C LEU A 236 1.37 -10.45 25.09
N ASP A 237 0.53 -10.91 24.17
CA ASP A 237 0.40 -12.32 23.80
C ASP A 237 1.19 -12.60 22.52
N VAL A 238 2.07 -13.62 22.54
CA VAL A 238 2.88 -14.00 21.37
C VAL A 238 2.66 -15.45 20.96
N ASP A 239 2.61 -15.67 19.64
CA ASP A 239 2.71 -17.01 19.06
C ASP A 239 3.66 -16.93 17.84
N PHE A 240 4.92 -17.31 18.08
CA PHE A 240 6.00 -17.18 17.10
C PHE A 240 6.59 -18.52 16.70
N SER A 241 6.73 -18.74 15.39
CA SER A 241 7.25 -19.99 14.85
C SER A 241 8.06 -19.76 13.56
N GLY A 242 9.08 -20.58 13.30
CA GLY A 242 9.81 -20.52 12.03
C GLY A 242 10.76 -19.34 11.91
N GLY A 243 11.56 -19.05 12.93
CA GLY A 243 12.62 -18.05 12.87
C GLY A 243 12.13 -16.60 12.96
N VAL A 244 11.01 -16.36 13.63
CA VAL A 244 10.51 -15.00 13.89
C VAL A 244 11.49 -14.23 14.76
N PHE A 245 11.77 -12.98 14.41
CA PHE A 245 12.52 -12.05 15.22
C PHE A 245 11.59 -10.94 15.75
N ALA A 246 11.55 -10.77 17.08
CA ALA A 246 10.73 -9.74 17.70
C ALA A 246 11.51 -8.91 18.73
N GLU A 247 11.28 -7.59 18.70
CA GLU A 247 11.76 -6.60 19.65
C GLU A 247 10.55 -5.87 20.24
N VAL A 248 10.29 -6.01 21.55
CA VAL A 248 9.07 -5.50 22.19
C VAL A 248 9.36 -4.76 23.50
N THR A 249 8.53 -3.78 23.83
CA THR A 249 8.50 -3.13 25.15
C THR A 249 7.14 -3.36 25.79
N ALA A 250 7.07 -4.16 26.85
CA ALA A 250 5.85 -4.44 27.60
C ALA A 250 6.04 -4.04 29.07
N SER A 251 5.02 -3.42 29.70
CA SER A 251 5.14 -2.91 31.07
C SER A 251 4.83 -3.97 32.14
N HIS A 252 3.98 -4.95 31.83
CA HIS A 252 3.53 -5.94 32.81
C HIS A 252 3.93 -7.36 32.43
N GLU A 253 3.26 -7.96 31.45
CA GLU A 253 3.37 -9.38 31.16
C GLU A 253 3.59 -9.64 29.69
N ILE A 254 4.41 -10.66 29.40
CA ILE A 254 4.48 -11.32 28.09
C ILE A 254 4.15 -12.79 28.31
N LYS A 255 3.22 -13.33 27.54
CA LYS A 255 2.83 -14.73 27.57
C LYS A 255 2.71 -15.32 26.17
N GLY A 256 2.66 -16.67 26.07
CA GLY A 256 2.45 -17.35 24.81
C GLY A 256 3.53 -18.34 24.46
N LYS A 257 3.96 -18.39 23.19
CA LYS A 257 4.82 -19.46 22.69
C LYS A 257 5.86 -18.95 21.69
N LEU A 258 7.10 -19.47 21.83
CA LEU A 258 8.18 -19.36 20.86
C LEU A 258 8.62 -20.75 20.40
N SER A 259 8.71 -20.97 19.09
CA SER A 259 9.13 -22.26 18.53
C SER A 259 9.89 -22.10 17.21
N TRP A 260 10.64 -23.16 16.86
CA TRP A 260 11.33 -23.28 15.58
C TRP A 260 12.33 -22.15 15.30
N GLY A 261 13.22 -21.87 16.29
CA GLY A 261 14.29 -20.89 16.14
C GLY A 261 13.84 -19.42 16.23
N SER A 262 12.68 -19.17 16.83
CA SER A 262 12.18 -17.81 17.03
C SER A 262 12.93 -17.12 18.18
N LYS A 263 13.10 -15.79 18.05
CA LYS A 263 13.84 -14.97 19.01
C LYS A 263 13.04 -13.74 19.43
N LEU A 264 12.81 -13.63 20.75
CA LEU A 264 12.12 -12.50 21.37
C LEU A 264 13.09 -11.71 22.25
N LYS A 265 13.32 -10.45 21.91
CA LYS A 265 13.97 -9.48 22.79
C LYS A 265 12.94 -8.58 23.44
N TYR A 266 13.02 -8.36 24.73
CA TYR A 266 12.04 -7.55 25.43
C TYR A 266 12.65 -6.58 26.44
N LYS A 267 11.93 -5.48 26.69
CA LYS A 267 12.22 -4.49 27.72
C LYS A 267 11.05 -4.39 28.70
N LYS A 268 11.34 -3.98 29.94
CA LYS A 268 10.40 -3.62 31.04
C LYS A 268 9.57 -4.77 31.59
N ALA A 269 9.11 -5.75 30.83
CA ALA A 269 8.19 -6.78 31.34
C ALA A 269 8.62 -7.36 32.69
N THR A 270 7.69 -7.40 33.64
CA THR A 270 7.90 -7.90 34.99
C THR A 270 7.59 -9.39 35.13
N ASN A 271 6.75 -9.92 34.25
CA ASN A 271 6.37 -11.33 34.21
C ASN A 271 6.49 -11.91 32.78
N ILE A 272 7.23 -13.03 32.67
CA ILE A 272 7.37 -13.84 31.44
C ILE A 272 7.23 -15.34 31.72
N SER A 273 6.72 -15.71 32.92
CA SER A 273 6.65 -17.10 33.35
C SER A 273 5.76 -17.99 32.47
N ASP A 274 4.80 -17.38 31.78
CA ASP A 274 3.82 -18.06 30.94
C ASP A 274 4.25 -18.09 29.45
N VAL A 275 5.55 -17.86 29.16
CA VAL A 275 6.11 -18.04 27.82
C VAL A 275 6.71 -19.43 27.69
N SER A 276 6.14 -20.25 26.83
CA SER A 276 6.70 -21.55 26.45
C SER A 276 7.75 -21.36 25.34
N VAL A 277 8.96 -21.85 25.56
CA VAL A 277 10.10 -21.72 24.64
C VAL A 277 10.66 -23.11 24.33
N ASP A 278 10.78 -23.47 23.06
CA ASP A 278 11.42 -24.73 22.66
C ASP A 278 12.97 -24.65 22.69
N GLU A 279 13.64 -25.77 22.44
CA GLU A 279 15.11 -25.87 22.51
C GLU A 279 15.88 -25.04 21.47
N TYR A 280 15.20 -24.59 20.39
CA TYR A 280 15.80 -23.83 19.30
C TYR A 280 15.51 -22.33 19.39
N SER A 281 14.61 -21.93 20.27
CA SER A 281 14.12 -20.56 20.38
C SER A 281 14.73 -19.85 21.60
N GLU A 282 14.72 -18.54 21.58
CA GLU A 282 15.41 -17.71 22.58
C GLU A 282 14.56 -16.53 23.05
N ILE A 283 14.57 -16.26 24.36
CA ILE A 283 14.00 -15.07 24.95
C ILE A 283 15.07 -14.27 25.69
N ILE A 284 15.23 -12.99 25.38
CA ILE A 284 16.32 -12.15 25.89
C ILE A 284 15.75 -10.87 26.49
N LYS A 285 16.09 -10.61 27.75
CA LYS A 285 15.84 -9.31 28.37
C LYS A 285 16.93 -8.32 27.94
N ILE A 286 16.50 -7.14 27.50
CA ILE A 286 17.37 -6.01 27.18
C ILE A 286 17.21 -4.96 28.28
N GLU A 287 18.30 -4.39 28.74
CA GLU A 287 18.32 -3.33 29.78
C GLU A 287 17.80 -1.98 29.27
#